data_f09d37e22fffa3b1c2c9e1d1d46a10c6
#
_entry.id   f09d37e22fffa3b1c2c9e1d1d46a10c6
#
_cell.length_a   1.000
_cell.length_b   1.000
_cell.length_c   1.000
_cell.angle_alpha   90.00
_cell.angle_beta   90.00
_cell.angle_gamma   90.00
#
_symmetry.space_group_name_H-M   'P 1'
#
loop_
_entity.id
_entity.type
_entity.pdbx_description
1 polymer ?
#
loop_
_entity_poly.entity_id
_entity_poly.type
_entity_poly.pdbx_seq_one_letter_code
_entity_poly.pdbx_strand_id
1 'polypeptide(L)' 'MIDVQKNRLKELRDRSRLTLQEVSILTGFSVPAISRHENGSRSLSEEAILKYSALYKVNTHELFVNVAGSNGDENI' A
#
# COMPACT_ATOMS: atom_id res chain seq x y z
N MET A 1 14.02 -11.34 11.23
CA MET A 1 13.53 -10.84 11.23
C MET A 1 12.46 -10.33 10.71
N ILE A 2 12.06 -9.56 11.06
CA ILE A 2 10.82 -9.10 10.71
C ILE A 2 10.88 -7.99 9.78
N ASP A 3 10.08 -8.00 8.79
CA ASP A 3 9.98 -6.94 7.90
C ASP A 3 9.04 -5.98 8.38
N VAL A 4 9.50 -4.98 9.03
CA VAL A 4 8.62 -4.04 9.64
C VAL A 4 7.77 -3.27 8.69
N GLN A 5 8.20 -3.17 7.44
CA GLN A 5 7.42 -2.41 6.48
C GLN A 5 6.71 -3.27 5.46
N LYS A 6 6.44 -4.51 5.84
CA LYS A 6 5.71 -5.36 4.95
C LYS A 6 4.34 -4.77 4.67
N ASN A 7 3.97 -4.70 3.40
CA ASN A 7 2.71 -4.09 3.03
C ASN A 7 2.16 -4.72 1.77
N ARG A 8 0.97 -4.28 1.39
CA ARG A 8 0.28 -4.82 0.24
C ARG A 8 0.22 -3.86 -0.93
N LEU A 9 1.06 -2.84 -0.93
CA LEU A 9 0.95 -1.81 -1.95
C LEU A 9 1.12 -2.34 -3.36
N LYS A 10 2.10 -3.21 -3.57
CA LYS A 10 2.32 -3.75 -4.90
C LYS A 10 1.13 -4.60 -5.33
N GLU A 11 0.59 -5.38 -4.42
CA GLU A 11 -0.58 -6.19 -4.72
C GLU A 11 -1.77 -5.30 -5.09
N LEU A 12 -1.99 -4.24 -4.32
CA LEU A 12 -3.11 -3.35 -4.59
C LEU A 12 -2.92 -2.62 -5.92
N ARG A 13 -1.69 -2.23 -6.22
CA ARG A 13 -1.40 -1.59 -7.49
C ARG A 13 -1.65 -2.54 -8.65
N ASP A 14 -1.20 -3.78 -8.52
CA ASP A 14 -1.42 -4.78 -9.56
C ASP A 14 -2.89 -5.04 -9.78
N ARG A 15 -3.66 -5.12 -8.70
CA ARG A 15 -5.09 -5.34 -8.81
C ARG A 15 -5.80 -4.16 -9.46
N SER A 16 -5.24 -2.98 -9.31
CA SER A 16 -5.80 -1.79 -9.93
C SER A 16 -5.30 -1.59 -11.34
N ARG A 17 -4.38 -2.45 -11.78
CA ARG A 17 -3.81 -2.41 -13.12
C ARG A 17 -3.10 -1.09 -13.40
N LEU A 18 -2.39 -0.59 -12.40
CA LEU A 18 -1.67 0.66 -12.54
C LEU A 18 -0.17 0.39 -12.64
N THR A 19 0.49 1.20 -13.45
CA THR A 19 1.95 1.17 -13.50
C THR A 19 2.49 2.08 -12.42
N LEU A 20 3.78 1.94 -12.13
CA LEU A 20 4.43 2.84 -11.18
C LEU A 20 4.33 4.29 -11.64
N GLN A 21 4.46 4.52 -12.94
CA GLN A 21 4.36 5.86 -13.48
C GLN A 21 2.97 6.45 -13.22
N GLU A 22 1.94 5.63 -13.42
CA GLU A 22 0.58 6.10 -13.19
C GLU A 22 0.35 6.43 -11.72
N VAL A 23 0.85 5.59 -10.83
CA VAL A 23 0.71 5.88 -9.41
C VAL A 23 1.47 7.16 -9.05
N SER A 24 2.62 7.37 -9.67
CA SER A 24 3.38 8.59 -9.46
C SER A 24 2.55 9.82 -9.82
N ILE A 25 1.89 9.77 -10.96
CA ILE A 25 1.06 10.89 -11.38
C ILE A 25 -0.10 11.09 -10.43
N LEU A 26 -0.72 10.01 -9.98
CA LEU A 26 -1.90 10.11 -9.14
C LEU A 26 -1.60 10.54 -7.71
N THR A 27 -0.44 10.18 -7.20
CA THR A 27 -0.10 10.51 -5.81
C THR A 27 0.82 11.70 -5.67
N GLY A 28 1.56 12.01 -6.71
CA GLY A 28 2.57 13.06 -6.62
C GLY A 28 3.91 12.56 -6.09
N PHE A 29 4.01 11.28 -5.74
CA PHE A 29 5.28 10.72 -5.29
C PHE A 29 6.13 10.34 -6.49
N SER A 30 7.44 10.38 -6.35
CA SER A 30 8.31 9.93 -7.43
C SER A 30 8.25 8.42 -7.57
N VAL A 31 8.57 7.93 -8.75
CA VAL A 31 8.61 6.49 -8.97
C VAL A 31 9.58 5.81 -8.01
N PRO A 32 10.80 6.33 -7.79
CA PRO A 32 11.68 5.70 -6.81
C PRO A 32 11.09 5.68 -5.40
N ALA A 33 10.37 6.72 -5.00
CA ALA A 33 9.75 6.73 -3.69
C ALA A 33 8.68 5.64 -3.58
N ILE A 34 7.86 5.51 -4.62
CA ILE A 34 6.82 4.49 -4.63
C ILE A 34 7.45 3.11 -4.56
N SER A 35 8.51 2.88 -5.32
CA SER A 35 9.19 1.60 -5.31
C SER A 35 9.70 1.26 -3.91
N ARG A 36 10.27 2.25 -3.22
CA ARG A 36 10.76 2.02 -1.86
C ARG A 36 9.61 1.77 -0.89
N HIS A 37 8.50 2.44 -1.08
CA HIS A 37 7.32 2.16 -0.26
C HIS A 37 6.87 0.72 -0.47
N GLU A 38 6.82 0.28 -1.72
CA GLU A 38 6.30 -1.04 -2.03
C GLU A 38 7.21 -2.16 -1.51
N ASN A 39 8.52 -1.95 -1.58
CA ASN A 39 9.41 -3.02 -1.14
C ASN A 39 9.77 -2.92 0.34
N GLY A 40 9.20 -1.95 1.03
CA GLY A 40 9.39 -1.86 2.47
C GLY A 40 10.68 -1.22 2.93
N SER A 41 11.49 -0.69 2.01
CA SER A 41 12.74 -0.08 2.41
C SER A 41 12.55 1.34 2.92
N ARG A 42 11.36 1.87 2.82
CA ARG A 42 11.05 3.20 3.31
C ARG A 42 9.70 3.16 4.01
N SER A 43 9.66 3.69 5.22
CA SER A 43 8.41 3.74 5.97
C SER A 43 7.42 4.67 5.31
N LEU A 44 6.16 4.38 5.46
CA LEU A 44 5.11 5.24 4.93
C LEU A 44 4.81 6.34 5.92
N SER A 45 4.85 7.58 5.44
CA SER A 45 4.41 8.71 6.26
C SER A 45 2.90 8.68 6.35
N GLU A 46 2.35 9.45 7.26
CA GLU A 46 0.91 9.55 7.36
C GLU A 46 0.30 10.02 6.06
N GLU A 47 0.95 10.99 5.41
CA GLU A 47 0.46 11.47 4.13
C GLU A 47 0.44 10.35 3.08
N ALA A 48 1.48 9.53 3.05
CA ALA A 48 1.55 8.43 2.10
C ALA A 48 0.46 7.41 2.38
N ILE A 49 0.25 7.10 3.65
CA ILE A 49 -0.79 6.15 4.03
C ILE A 49 -2.15 6.63 3.55
N LEU A 50 -2.45 7.90 3.77
CA LEU A 50 -3.74 8.42 3.37
C LEU A 50 -3.89 8.46 1.85
N LYS A 51 -2.83 8.82 1.14
CA LYS A 51 -2.90 8.88 -0.31
C LYS A 51 -3.10 7.51 -0.92
N TYR A 52 -2.37 6.51 -0.44
CA TYR A 52 -2.53 5.16 -0.97
C TYR A 52 -3.89 4.58 -0.61
N SER A 53 -4.34 4.84 0.61
CA SER A 53 -5.65 4.37 1.04
C SER A 53 -6.74 4.93 0.15
N ALA A 54 -6.67 6.21 -0.15
CA ALA A 54 -7.66 6.83 -1.03
C ALA A 54 -7.55 6.31 -2.45
N LEU A 55 -6.32 6.15 -2.94
CA LEU A 55 -6.10 5.69 -4.31
C LEU A 55 -6.67 4.30 -4.52
N TYR A 56 -6.36 3.39 -3.59
CA TYR A 56 -6.77 2.01 -3.74
C TYR A 56 -8.12 1.72 -3.09
N LYS A 57 -8.73 2.73 -2.47
CA LYS A 57 -10.07 2.62 -1.90
C LYS A 57 -10.16 1.52 -0.86
N VAL A 58 -9.20 1.53 0.04
CA VAL A 58 -9.16 0.57 1.16
C VAL A 58 -8.93 1.34 2.44
N ASN A 59 -9.18 0.69 3.57
CA ASN A 59 -8.88 1.29 4.86
C ASN A 59 -7.37 1.35 5.05
N THR A 60 -6.91 2.26 5.88
CA THR A 60 -5.48 2.44 6.02
C THR A 60 -4.77 1.18 6.49
N HIS A 61 -5.37 0.43 7.41
CA HIS A 61 -4.68 -0.77 7.89
C HIS A 61 -4.64 -1.86 6.82
N GLU A 62 -5.52 -1.81 5.83
CA GLU A 62 -5.49 -2.80 4.77
C GLU A 62 -4.30 -2.62 3.84
N LEU A 63 -3.58 -1.52 3.97
CA LEU A 63 -2.34 -1.36 3.22
C LEU A 63 -1.26 -2.29 3.74
N PHE A 64 -1.40 -2.75 4.98
CA PHE A 64 -0.33 -3.51 5.62
C PHE A 64 -0.68 -4.97 5.83
N VAL A 65 -1.94 -5.30 5.99
CA VAL A 65 -2.31 -6.68 6.27
C VAL A 65 -3.46 -7.09 5.39
N ASN A 66 -3.57 -8.38 5.19
CA ASN A 66 -4.68 -8.92 4.42
C ASN A 66 -5.82 -9.16 5.38
N VAL A 67 -6.63 -8.15 5.55
CA VAL A 67 -7.71 -8.20 6.51
C VAL A 67 -8.70 -9.30 6.18
N ALA A 68 -8.93 -9.52 4.92
CA ALA A 68 -9.87 -10.55 4.53
C ALA A 68 -9.44 -11.89 5.04
N GLY A 69 -8.17 -12.09 5.13
CA GLY A 69 -7.69 -13.34 5.64
C GLY A 69 -7.78 -13.41 7.13
N SER A 70 -7.77 -12.30 7.74
CA SER A 70 -7.87 -12.33 9.18
C SER A 70 -9.32 -12.35 9.56
N ASN A 71 -9.62 -12.18 9.32
CA ASN A 71 -10.53 -12.03 9.81
C ASN A 71 -11.37 -12.41 9.85
N GLY A 72 -11.41 -12.54 9.78
CA GLY A 72 -12.11 -12.69 9.76
C GLY A 72 -12.71 -12.99 10.28
N ASP A 73 -12.57 -12.97 10.52
CA ASP A 73 -12.93 -12.97 10.97
C ASP A 73 -13.60 -13.10 11.50
N GLU A 74 -13.41 -12.99 11.66
CA GLU A 74 -13.78 -12.89 12.19
C GLU A 74 -14.66 -12.94 12.49
N ASN A 75 -14.90 -13.00 12.45
CA ASN A 75 -15.55 -12.89 12.69
C ASN A 75 -16.08 -13.29 13.06
N ILE A 76 -16.08 -13.42 13.05
CA ILE A 76 -16.35 -13.76 13.37
C ILE A 76 -16.64 -13.90 13.70
#